data_713321d20b19ac6d4e2cfc1b6d18d6a0
#
_entry.id   713321d20b19ac6d4e2cfc1b6d18d6a0
#
_cell.length_a   1.000
_cell.length_b   1.000
_cell.length_c   1.000
_cell.angle_alpha   90.00
_cell.angle_beta   90.00
_cell.angle_gamma   90.00
#
_symmetry.space_group_name_H-M   'P 1'
#
loop_
_entity.id
_entity.type
_entity.pdbx_description
1 polymer ?
#
loop_
_entity_poly.entity_id
_entity_poly.type
_entity_poly.pdbx_seq_one_letter_code
_entity_poly.pdbx_strand_id
1 'polypeptide(L)'
;SHLTKRFGEKMLFEDLNLTLTAPAVLWAPSGWGKTTLLRILMGLEMPTSGAVQGVGKVSAVFQEDRLCPQLTAVENVALVLPGPMDQYKKQIETDFQQLGLDDAALSLPARKLSGGQKRRAALLRALWAESDTLLLDEPFTGMDPETMKKAAALLKARCQDRNVLLATHDREAIEALGWEVIELG
;
A
#
# COMPACT_ATOMS: atom_id res chain seq x y z
N SER A 1 4.78 -9.97 -17.85
CA SER A 1 5.16 -11.33 -18.32
C SER A 1 6.66 -11.44 -18.50
N HIS A 2 7.21 -12.61 -18.18
CA HIS A 2 8.63 -12.97 -18.33
C HIS A 2 9.59 -12.00 -17.62
N LEU A 3 9.18 -11.50 -16.45
CA LEU A 3 9.97 -10.52 -15.71
C LEU A 3 11.20 -11.17 -15.09
N THR A 4 12.35 -10.59 -15.39
CA THR A 4 13.63 -10.96 -14.77
C THR A 4 14.25 -9.72 -14.14
N LYS A 5 14.80 -9.85 -12.94
CA LYS A 5 15.53 -8.77 -12.26
C LYS A 5 16.83 -9.27 -11.66
N ARG A 6 17.91 -8.56 -12.00
CA ARG A 6 19.25 -8.75 -11.45
C ARG A 6 19.83 -7.42 -10.95
N PHE A 7 20.66 -7.50 -9.95
CA PHE A 7 21.53 -6.40 -9.51
C PHE A 7 22.99 -6.89 -9.58
N GLY A 8 23.71 -6.43 -10.60
CA GLY A 8 25.02 -7.01 -10.90
C GLY A 8 24.93 -8.50 -11.17
N GLU A 9 25.66 -9.30 -10.41
CA GLU A 9 25.63 -10.77 -10.52
C GLU A 9 24.50 -11.42 -9.72
N LYS A 10 23.86 -10.70 -8.79
CA LYS A 10 22.79 -11.26 -7.96
C LYS A 10 21.48 -11.30 -8.73
N MET A 11 21.00 -12.52 -9.02
CA MET A 11 19.65 -12.77 -9.51
C MET A 11 18.65 -12.56 -8.35
N LEU A 12 17.59 -11.79 -8.59
CA LEU A 12 16.51 -11.59 -7.63
C LEU A 12 15.33 -12.52 -7.96
N PHE A 13 14.88 -12.48 -9.19
CA PHE A 13 13.91 -13.42 -9.76
C PHE A 13 14.12 -13.51 -11.29
N GLU A 14 13.75 -14.66 -11.85
CA GLU A 14 13.91 -14.98 -13.26
C GLU A 14 12.61 -15.52 -13.85
N ASP A 15 12.28 -15.06 -15.04
CA ASP A 15 11.11 -15.49 -15.83
C ASP A 15 9.77 -15.47 -15.07
N LEU A 16 9.60 -14.47 -14.19
CA LEU A 16 8.39 -14.34 -13.38
C LEU A 16 7.21 -13.96 -14.28
N ASN A 17 6.18 -14.78 -14.25
CA ASN A 17 4.90 -14.51 -14.88
C ASN A 17 3.82 -14.32 -13.82
N LEU A 18 3.17 -13.17 -13.82
CA LEU A 18 2.13 -12.81 -12.87
C LEU A 18 0.97 -12.13 -13.59
N THR A 19 -0.24 -12.60 -13.35
CA THR A 19 -1.48 -11.95 -13.82
C THR A 19 -2.37 -11.69 -12.62
N LEU A 20 -2.82 -10.46 -12.46
CA LEU A 20 -3.79 -10.08 -11.44
C LEU A 20 -5.16 -9.94 -12.08
N THR A 21 -6.12 -10.73 -11.61
CA THR A 21 -7.54 -10.67 -12.01
C THR A 21 -8.45 -10.28 -10.85
N ALA A 22 -7.92 -10.27 -9.65
CA ALA A 22 -8.59 -9.93 -8.39
C ALA A 22 -7.55 -9.43 -7.38
N PRO A 23 -7.96 -8.81 -6.28
CA PRO A 23 -7.06 -8.48 -5.17
C PRO A 23 -6.31 -9.71 -4.66
N ALA A 24 -4.98 -9.60 -4.53
CA ALA A 24 -4.12 -10.70 -4.12
C ALA A 24 -3.04 -10.26 -3.12
N VAL A 25 -2.60 -11.21 -2.31
CA VAL A 25 -1.46 -11.08 -1.41
C VAL A 25 -0.24 -11.75 -2.02
N LEU A 26 0.85 -11.00 -2.11
CA LEU A 26 2.15 -11.51 -2.51
C LEU A 26 2.90 -11.97 -1.28
N TRP A 27 3.04 -13.28 -1.13
CA TRP A 27 3.80 -13.88 -0.06
C TRP A 27 5.11 -14.46 -0.59
N ALA A 28 6.22 -14.10 0.02
CA ALA A 28 7.53 -14.64 -0.28
C ALA A 28 8.47 -14.42 0.91
N PRO A 29 9.55 -15.21 1.05
CA PRO A 29 10.55 -15.00 2.08
C PRO A 29 11.15 -13.60 2.08
N SER A 30 11.72 -13.19 3.21
CA SER A 30 12.45 -11.92 3.29
C SER A 30 13.62 -11.93 2.30
N GLY A 31 13.83 -10.80 1.62
CA GLY A 31 14.92 -10.67 0.63
C GLY A 31 14.61 -11.26 -0.75
N TRP A 32 13.46 -11.92 -0.96
CA TRP A 32 13.05 -12.45 -2.27
C TRP A 32 12.92 -11.36 -3.36
N GLY A 33 12.61 -10.13 -2.98
CA GLY A 33 12.47 -9.03 -3.93
C GLY A 33 11.07 -8.47 -4.10
N LYS A 34 10.15 -8.71 -3.14
CA LYS A 34 8.78 -8.19 -3.17
C LYS A 34 8.73 -6.68 -3.41
N THR A 35 9.48 -5.91 -2.62
CA THR A 35 9.59 -4.45 -2.79
C THR A 35 10.10 -4.07 -4.18
N THR A 36 11.07 -4.80 -4.72
CA THR A 36 11.61 -4.55 -6.07
C THR A 36 10.57 -4.86 -7.14
N LEU A 37 9.83 -5.95 -7.00
CA LEU A 37 8.72 -6.28 -7.90
C LEU A 37 7.66 -5.18 -7.89
N LEU A 38 7.21 -4.74 -6.70
CA LEU A 38 6.26 -3.62 -6.60
C LEU A 38 6.82 -2.35 -7.25
N ARG A 39 8.11 -2.01 -7.06
CA ARG A 39 8.74 -0.86 -7.71
C ARG A 39 8.77 -0.97 -9.23
N ILE A 40 8.98 -2.18 -9.76
CA ILE A 40 8.91 -2.44 -11.22
C ILE A 40 7.48 -2.20 -11.72
N LEU A 41 6.47 -2.70 -11.01
CA LEU A 41 5.06 -2.48 -11.35
C LEU A 41 4.66 -1.00 -11.30
N MET A 42 5.27 -0.21 -10.40
CA MET A 42 5.09 1.24 -10.30
C MET A 42 5.86 2.03 -11.37
N GLY A 43 6.70 1.39 -12.18
CA GLY A 43 7.61 2.07 -13.11
C GLY A 43 8.76 2.83 -12.43
N LEU A 44 9.04 2.57 -11.16
CA LEU A 44 10.12 3.19 -10.38
C LEU A 44 11.45 2.42 -10.48
N GLU A 45 11.42 1.23 -11.03
CA GLU A 45 12.56 0.36 -11.25
C GLU A 45 12.40 -0.34 -12.60
N MET A 46 13.46 -0.46 -13.37
CA MET A 46 13.42 -1.18 -14.65
C MET A 46 13.68 -2.67 -14.43
N PRO A 47 12.91 -3.57 -15.04
CA PRO A 47 13.28 -4.99 -15.09
C PRO A 47 14.55 -5.16 -15.94
N THR A 48 15.28 -6.25 -15.73
CA THR A 48 16.41 -6.63 -16.59
C THR A 48 15.90 -7.11 -17.95
N SER A 49 14.78 -7.86 -17.95
CA SER A 49 14.04 -8.27 -19.15
C SER A 49 12.57 -8.51 -18.80
N GLY A 50 11.76 -8.74 -19.84
CA GLY A 50 10.31 -8.89 -19.70
C GLY A 50 9.55 -7.56 -19.77
N ALA A 51 8.23 -7.63 -19.59
CA ALA A 51 7.36 -6.46 -19.72
C ALA A 51 6.24 -6.45 -18.68
N VAL A 52 5.88 -5.24 -18.24
CA VAL A 52 4.69 -4.95 -17.42
C VAL A 52 3.62 -4.34 -18.32
N GLN A 53 2.38 -4.80 -18.19
CA GLN A 53 1.25 -4.30 -18.97
C GLN A 53 0.01 -4.19 -18.08
N GLY A 54 -0.90 -3.29 -18.44
CA GLY A 54 -2.24 -3.18 -17.85
C GLY A 54 -2.29 -2.63 -16.41
N VAL A 55 -1.22 -1.98 -15.93
CA VAL A 55 -1.19 -1.46 -14.55
C VAL A 55 -2.02 -0.18 -14.41
N GLY A 56 -2.11 0.64 -15.45
CA GLY A 56 -2.84 1.90 -15.40
C GLY A 56 -2.27 2.90 -14.40
N LYS A 57 -3.15 3.73 -13.84
CA LYS A 57 -2.80 4.71 -12.80
C LYS A 57 -2.57 4.01 -11.46
N VAL A 58 -1.44 4.25 -10.83
CA VAL A 58 -1.04 3.55 -9.60
C VAL A 58 -1.14 4.46 -8.39
N SER A 59 -1.74 3.95 -7.30
CA SER A 59 -1.49 4.43 -5.95
C SER A 59 -0.73 3.39 -5.14
N ALA A 60 0.06 3.84 -4.14
CA ALA A 60 0.94 2.92 -3.44
C ALA A 60 1.17 3.29 -1.96
N VAL A 61 1.38 2.23 -1.16
CA VAL A 61 2.05 2.33 0.14
C VAL A 61 3.42 1.72 0.00
N PHE A 62 4.44 2.51 0.32
CA PHE A 62 5.83 2.07 0.32
C PHE A 62 6.25 1.54 1.70
N GLN A 63 7.37 0.88 1.79
CA GLN A 63 7.94 0.47 3.06
C GLN A 63 8.21 1.68 3.98
N GLU A 64 8.65 2.82 3.41
CA GLU A 64 8.66 4.11 4.10
C GLU A 64 7.31 4.84 3.87
N ASP A 65 6.81 5.55 4.88
CA ASP A 65 5.47 6.18 4.82
C ASP A 65 5.37 7.33 3.82
N ARG A 66 6.49 7.98 3.48
CA ARG A 66 6.61 9.06 2.49
C ARG A 66 5.55 10.16 2.65
N LEU A 67 5.25 10.53 3.88
CA LEU A 67 4.36 11.63 4.21
C LEU A 67 5.10 12.96 4.13
N CYS A 68 4.37 14.05 3.83
CA CYS A 68 4.84 15.41 4.02
C CYS A 68 4.91 15.69 5.53
N PRO A 69 6.11 15.83 6.12
CA PRO A 69 6.27 15.82 7.58
C PRO A 69 5.67 17.04 8.28
N GLN A 70 5.48 18.14 7.55
CA GLN A 70 4.90 19.39 8.08
C GLN A 70 3.37 19.39 8.07
N LEU A 71 2.75 18.57 7.22
CA LEU A 71 1.31 18.48 7.07
C LEU A 71 0.71 17.50 8.10
N THR A 72 -0.53 17.71 8.48
CA THR A 72 -1.32 16.78 9.27
C THR A 72 -1.62 15.49 8.49
N ALA A 73 -2.16 14.47 9.16
CA ALA A 73 -2.61 13.25 8.49
C ALA A 73 -3.70 13.54 7.44
N VAL A 74 -4.67 14.38 7.78
CA VAL A 74 -5.77 14.78 6.89
C VAL A 74 -5.24 15.53 5.66
N GLU A 75 -4.34 16.49 5.85
CA GLU A 75 -3.73 17.24 4.76
C GLU A 75 -2.89 16.34 3.84
N ASN A 76 -2.18 15.35 4.40
CA ASN A 76 -1.45 14.36 3.60
C ASN A 76 -2.38 13.53 2.69
N VAL A 77 -3.58 13.18 3.14
CA VAL A 77 -4.59 12.53 2.31
C VAL A 77 -5.14 13.50 1.27
N ALA A 78 -5.39 14.75 1.64
CA ALA A 78 -5.93 15.75 0.74
C ALA A 78 -5.02 16.07 -0.47
N LEU A 79 -3.71 15.84 -0.37
CA LEU A 79 -2.76 16.04 -1.48
C LEU A 79 -3.08 15.22 -2.75
N VAL A 80 -3.80 14.12 -2.61
CA VAL A 80 -4.10 13.21 -3.74
C VAL A 80 -5.53 13.36 -4.26
N LEU A 81 -6.30 14.31 -3.72
CA LEU A 81 -7.71 14.50 -4.06
C LEU A 81 -7.91 15.60 -5.09
N PRO A 82 -8.92 15.46 -5.98
CA PRO A 82 -9.33 16.52 -6.87
C PRO A 82 -10.17 17.56 -6.08
N GLY A 83 -9.73 18.80 -6.08
CA GLY A 83 -10.49 19.91 -5.48
C GLY A 83 -10.12 20.24 -4.02
N PRO A 84 -10.87 21.15 -3.38
CA PRO A 84 -10.54 21.65 -2.06
C PRO A 84 -10.77 20.62 -0.95
N MET A 85 -9.86 20.60 0.02
CA MET A 85 -9.87 19.67 1.15
C MET A 85 -11.19 19.67 1.94
N ASP A 86 -11.82 20.83 2.09
CA ASP A 86 -13.03 20.98 2.91
C ASP A 86 -14.19 20.06 2.46
N GLN A 87 -14.23 19.69 1.17
CA GLN A 87 -15.24 18.76 0.65
C GLN A 87 -15.08 17.35 1.20
N TYR A 88 -13.86 16.96 1.56
CA TYR A 88 -13.50 15.59 1.95
C TYR A 88 -13.15 15.46 3.42
N LYS A 89 -12.84 16.58 4.09
CA LYS A 89 -12.25 16.62 5.43
C LYS A 89 -13.00 15.73 6.42
N LYS A 90 -14.31 15.92 6.54
CA LYS A 90 -15.12 15.15 7.49
C LYS A 90 -15.06 13.64 7.25
N GLN A 91 -15.09 13.23 6.00
CA GLN A 91 -15.03 11.82 5.64
C GLN A 91 -13.63 11.22 5.92
N ILE A 92 -12.57 11.96 5.63
CA ILE A 92 -11.19 11.57 5.92
C ILE A 92 -10.99 11.44 7.44
N GLU A 93 -11.49 12.40 8.22
CA GLU A 93 -11.43 12.34 9.70
C GLU A 93 -12.18 11.12 10.24
N THR A 94 -13.36 10.82 9.68
CA THR A 94 -14.13 9.61 10.04
C THR A 94 -13.34 8.32 9.74
N ASP A 95 -12.72 8.23 8.57
CA ASP A 95 -11.89 7.06 8.22
C ASP A 95 -10.68 6.93 9.16
N PHE A 96 -10.04 8.04 9.54
CA PHE A 96 -8.95 8.03 10.51
C PHE A 96 -9.41 7.56 11.90
N GLN A 97 -10.57 8.04 12.37
CA GLN A 97 -11.15 7.62 13.64
C GLN A 97 -11.48 6.13 13.65
N GLN A 98 -12.00 5.57 12.54
CA GLN A 98 -12.18 4.12 12.39
C GLN A 98 -10.85 3.35 12.51
N LEU A 99 -9.75 3.94 12.07
CA LEU A 99 -8.41 3.39 12.22
C LEU A 99 -7.75 3.75 13.55
N GLY A 100 -8.49 4.33 14.50
CA GLY A 100 -8.01 4.63 15.86
C GLY A 100 -7.06 5.83 15.94
N LEU A 101 -7.17 6.80 15.04
CA LEU A 101 -6.57 8.12 15.23
C LEU A 101 -7.61 9.04 15.87
N ASP A 102 -7.29 9.55 17.04
CA ASP A 102 -8.12 10.54 17.73
C ASP A 102 -7.88 11.97 17.21
N ASP A 103 -8.72 12.90 17.62
CA ASP A 103 -8.64 14.31 17.18
C ASP A 103 -7.31 14.97 17.58
N ALA A 104 -6.72 14.53 18.70
CA ALA A 104 -5.42 15.01 19.14
C ALA A 104 -4.33 14.62 18.13
N ALA A 105 -4.31 13.36 17.68
CA ALA A 105 -3.38 12.90 16.66
C ALA A 105 -3.64 13.56 15.29
N LEU A 106 -4.91 13.76 14.92
CA LEU A 106 -5.28 14.40 13.65
C LEU A 106 -4.85 15.87 13.56
N SER A 107 -4.69 16.55 14.70
CA SER A 107 -4.21 17.94 14.77
C SER A 107 -2.70 18.08 14.64
N LEU A 108 -1.95 16.98 14.79
CA LEU A 108 -0.49 17.00 14.77
C LEU A 108 0.08 16.91 13.35
N PRO A 109 1.21 17.60 13.08
CA PRO A 109 1.96 17.37 11.84
C PRO A 109 2.53 15.96 11.82
N ALA A 110 2.61 15.34 10.64
CA ALA A 110 2.99 13.94 10.46
C ALA A 110 4.33 13.58 11.11
N ARG A 111 5.29 14.52 11.20
CA ARG A 111 6.56 14.30 11.90
C ARG A 111 6.40 13.94 13.38
N LYS A 112 5.29 14.35 14.04
CA LYS A 112 5.00 14.09 15.46
C LYS A 112 4.15 12.83 15.68
N LEU A 113 3.64 12.21 14.63
CA LEU A 113 2.87 10.98 14.72
C LEU A 113 3.78 9.80 15.05
N SER A 114 3.24 8.79 15.74
CA SER A 114 3.91 7.51 15.93
C SER A 114 4.08 6.76 14.59
N GLY A 115 4.95 5.74 14.53
CA GLY A 115 5.15 4.94 13.33
C GLY A 115 3.85 4.31 12.83
N GLY A 116 3.05 3.69 13.70
CA GLY A 116 1.75 3.12 13.34
C GLY A 116 0.73 4.16 12.89
N GLN A 117 0.73 5.38 13.47
CA GLN A 117 -0.13 6.47 13.01
C GLN A 117 0.27 6.97 11.61
N LYS A 118 1.59 7.10 11.35
CA LYS A 118 2.11 7.44 10.01
C LYS A 118 1.73 6.37 9.00
N ARG A 119 1.84 5.09 9.36
CA ARG A 119 1.48 3.98 8.48
C ARG A 119 0.01 4.02 8.10
N ARG A 120 -0.89 4.28 9.05
CA ARG A 120 -2.32 4.47 8.78
C ARG A 120 -2.59 5.67 7.88
N ALA A 121 -1.87 6.77 8.06
CA ALA A 121 -1.98 7.94 7.18
C ALA A 121 -1.51 7.64 5.75
N ALA A 122 -0.41 6.91 5.58
CA ALA A 122 0.08 6.49 4.27
C ALA A 122 -0.91 5.54 3.57
N LEU A 123 -1.50 4.60 4.32
CA LEU A 123 -2.54 3.70 3.82
C LEU A 123 -3.78 4.47 3.36
N LEU A 124 -4.32 5.35 4.20
CA LEU A 124 -5.49 6.15 3.83
C LEU A 124 -5.22 7.03 2.62
N ARG A 125 -4.06 7.67 2.52
CA ARG A 125 -3.70 8.46 1.34
C ARG A 125 -3.74 7.61 0.07
N ALA A 126 -3.22 6.38 0.11
CA ALA A 126 -3.26 5.49 -1.04
C ALA A 126 -4.68 5.03 -1.38
N LEU A 127 -5.53 4.79 -0.37
CA LEU A 127 -6.93 4.40 -0.57
C LEU A 127 -7.80 5.53 -1.15
N TRP A 128 -7.53 6.77 -0.77
CA TRP A 128 -8.23 7.95 -1.25
C TRP A 128 -7.77 8.41 -2.64
N ALA A 129 -6.56 8.03 -3.06
CA ALA A 129 -6.07 8.35 -4.39
C ALA A 129 -6.89 7.61 -5.46
N GLU A 130 -7.28 8.31 -6.50
CA GLU A 130 -7.90 7.71 -7.68
C GLU A 130 -6.85 6.90 -8.45
N SER A 131 -7.08 5.58 -8.62
CA SER A 131 -6.14 4.69 -9.29
C SER A 131 -6.81 3.43 -9.81
N ASP A 132 -6.23 2.85 -10.88
CA ASP A 132 -6.63 1.55 -11.43
C ASP A 132 -5.98 0.40 -10.65
N THR A 133 -4.79 0.65 -10.11
CA THR A 133 -4.01 -0.34 -9.36
C THR A 133 -3.51 0.22 -8.04
N LEU A 134 -3.65 -0.57 -6.97
CA LEU A 134 -3.16 -0.28 -5.63
C LEU A 134 -2.05 -1.26 -5.26
N LEU A 135 -0.84 -0.75 -5.03
CA LEU A 135 0.33 -1.54 -4.70
C LEU A 135 0.77 -1.23 -3.25
N LEU A 136 0.75 -2.25 -2.40
CA LEU A 136 0.95 -2.09 -0.97
C LEU A 136 2.15 -2.91 -0.48
N ASP A 137 3.16 -2.25 0.08
CA ASP A 137 4.34 -2.89 0.65
C ASP A 137 4.27 -2.81 2.18
N GLU A 138 3.97 -3.95 2.82
CA GLU A 138 3.82 -4.12 4.27
C GLU A 138 2.89 -3.06 4.91
N PRO A 139 1.65 -2.87 4.42
CA PRO A 139 0.81 -1.72 4.78
C PRO A 139 0.37 -1.69 6.25
N PHE A 140 0.44 -2.82 6.96
CA PHE A 140 -0.05 -2.96 8.34
C PHE A 140 1.06 -2.96 9.38
N THR A 141 2.32 -2.79 8.99
CA THR A 141 3.47 -2.77 9.90
C THR A 141 3.28 -1.76 11.04
N GLY A 142 3.51 -2.20 12.27
CA GLY A 142 3.41 -1.34 13.47
C GLY A 142 1.98 -1.06 13.93
N MET A 143 0.97 -1.77 13.39
CA MET A 143 -0.39 -1.77 13.91
C MET A 143 -0.58 -2.92 14.89
N ASP A 144 -1.38 -2.69 15.93
CA ASP A 144 -1.85 -3.76 16.79
C ASP A 144 -2.91 -4.61 16.04
N PRO A 145 -3.20 -5.86 16.48
CA PRO A 145 -4.09 -6.77 15.77
C PRO A 145 -5.50 -6.22 15.53
N GLU A 146 -6.05 -5.44 16.47
CA GLU A 146 -7.39 -4.86 16.32
C GLU A 146 -7.40 -3.76 15.26
N THR A 147 -6.42 -2.86 15.30
CA THR A 147 -6.23 -1.80 14.31
C THR A 147 -5.95 -2.39 12.92
N MET A 148 -5.13 -3.43 12.83
CA MET A 148 -4.85 -4.13 11.58
C MET A 148 -6.13 -4.71 10.95
N LYS A 149 -6.98 -5.37 11.74
CA LYS A 149 -8.27 -5.91 11.24
C LYS A 149 -9.19 -4.81 10.72
N LYS A 150 -9.27 -3.67 11.42
CA LYS A 150 -10.03 -2.49 10.94
C LYS A 150 -9.47 -1.95 9.64
N ALA A 151 -8.14 -1.85 9.52
CA ALA A 151 -7.46 -1.40 8.31
C ALA A 151 -7.68 -2.36 7.14
N ALA A 152 -7.62 -3.67 7.37
CA ALA A 152 -7.91 -4.69 6.36
C ALA A 152 -9.37 -4.63 5.89
N ALA A 153 -10.33 -4.43 6.79
CA ALA A 153 -11.74 -4.27 6.46
C ALA A 153 -11.98 -3.00 5.61
N LEU A 154 -11.37 -1.88 6.00
CA LEU A 154 -11.46 -0.63 5.24
C LEU A 154 -10.83 -0.76 3.84
N LEU A 155 -9.67 -1.41 3.75
CA LEU A 155 -9.01 -1.71 2.48
C LEU A 155 -9.93 -2.51 1.57
N LYS A 156 -10.52 -3.62 2.06
CA LYS A 156 -11.47 -4.45 1.30
C LYS A 156 -12.67 -3.65 0.80
N ALA A 157 -13.23 -2.77 1.63
CA ALA A 157 -14.38 -1.95 1.28
C ALA A 157 -14.06 -0.91 0.19
N ARG A 158 -12.84 -0.39 0.17
CA ARG A 158 -12.42 0.72 -0.69
C ARG A 158 -11.73 0.31 -1.99
N CYS A 159 -11.42 -0.97 -2.20
CA CYS A 159 -10.65 -1.43 -3.35
C CYS A 159 -11.43 -2.34 -4.33
N GLN A 160 -12.76 -2.39 -4.24
CA GLN A 160 -13.59 -3.36 -4.99
C GLN A 160 -13.42 -3.29 -6.52
N ASP A 161 -13.13 -2.10 -7.05
CA ASP A 161 -13.00 -1.87 -8.49
C ASP A 161 -11.54 -1.64 -8.94
N ARG A 162 -10.56 -2.05 -8.10
CA ARG A 162 -9.14 -1.86 -8.38
C ARG A 162 -8.40 -3.17 -8.42
N ASN A 163 -7.35 -3.24 -9.23
CA ASN A 163 -6.34 -4.27 -9.08
C ASN A 163 -5.55 -4.00 -7.79
N VAL A 164 -5.42 -4.98 -6.92
CA VAL A 164 -4.66 -4.82 -5.67
C VAL A 164 -3.61 -5.89 -5.55
N LEU A 165 -2.37 -5.50 -5.33
CA LEU A 165 -1.29 -6.40 -4.93
C LEU A 165 -0.67 -5.92 -3.62
N LEU A 166 -0.80 -6.73 -2.59
CA LEU A 166 -0.32 -6.45 -1.24
C LEU A 166 0.80 -7.41 -0.88
N ALA A 167 2.00 -6.89 -0.69
CA ALA A 167 3.12 -7.67 -0.18
C ALA A 167 3.13 -7.62 1.34
N THR A 168 3.11 -8.79 1.98
CA THR A 168 3.27 -8.93 3.43
C THR A 168 3.79 -10.31 3.80
N HIS A 169 4.38 -10.39 5.00
CA HIS A 169 4.74 -11.65 5.66
C HIS A 169 3.87 -11.92 6.90
N ASP A 170 2.93 -11.05 7.21
CA ASP A 170 2.03 -11.15 8.37
C ASP A 170 0.85 -12.08 8.06
N ARG A 171 0.83 -13.24 8.72
CA ARG A 171 -0.21 -14.26 8.55
C ARG A 171 -1.59 -13.79 9.02
N GLU A 172 -1.64 -13.01 10.12
CA GLU A 172 -2.93 -12.49 10.61
C GLU A 172 -3.53 -11.51 9.60
N ALA A 173 -2.70 -10.70 8.95
CA ALA A 173 -3.15 -9.81 7.88
C ALA A 173 -3.66 -10.59 6.66
N ILE A 174 -2.99 -11.67 6.27
CA ILE A 174 -3.41 -12.56 5.17
C ILE A 174 -4.78 -13.17 5.49
N GLU A 175 -4.95 -13.71 6.69
CA GLU A 175 -6.23 -14.29 7.14
C GLU A 175 -7.36 -13.23 7.20
N ALA A 176 -7.08 -12.04 7.71
CA ALA A 176 -8.05 -10.94 7.79
C ALA A 176 -8.51 -10.45 6.39
N LEU A 177 -7.60 -10.43 5.41
CA LEU A 177 -7.92 -10.09 4.04
C LEU A 177 -8.72 -11.20 3.35
N GLY A 178 -8.35 -12.46 3.52
CA GLY A 178 -9.00 -13.59 2.85
C GLY A 178 -8.88 -13.53 1.33
N TRP A 179 -7.86 -12.85 0.80
CA TRP A 179 -7.55 -12.77 -0.62
C TRP A 179 -6.73 -13.96 -1.09
N GLU A 180 -6.68 -14.15 -2.41
CA GLU A 180 -5.78 -15.12 -3.02
C GLU A 180 -4.33 -14.83 -2.59
N VAL A 181 -3.57 -15.88 -2.25
CA VAL A 181 -2.16 -15.79 -1.90
C VAL A 181 -1.32 -16.28 -3.06
N ILE A 182 -0.50 -15.39 -3.60
CA ILE A 182 0.50 -15.71 -4.62
C ILE A 182 1.81 -15.99 -3.90
N GLU A 183 2.17 -17.26 -3.81
CA GLU A 183 3.42 -17.69 -3.20
C GLU A 183 4.55 -17.66 -4.22
N LEU A 184 5.62 -16.95 -3.86
CA LEU A 184 6.84 -16.86 -4.66
C LEU A 184 8.02 -17.37 -3.83
N GLY A 185 8.73 -18.36 -4.34
CA GLY A 185 9.86 -18.99 -3.65
C GLY A 185 10.71 -19.82 -4.59
#